data_46eb3375704a92a1531aa43a2fdb7b2a
#
_entry.id   46eb3375704a92a1531aa43a2fdb7b2a
#
_cell.length_a   1.000
_cell.length_b   1.000
_cell.length_c   1.000
_cell.angle_alpha   90.00
_cell.angle_beta   90.00
_cell.angle_gamma   90.00
#
_symmetry.space_group_name_H-M   'P 1'
#
loop_
_entity.id
_entity.type
_entity.pdbx_description
1 polymer ?
#
loop_
_entity_poly.entity_id
_entity_poly.type
_entity_poly.pdbx_seq_one_letter_code
_entity_poly.pdbx_strand_id
1 'polypeptide(L)'
;MVMSIVRGLSKEFTFDILVFSDEKGWYDEEFLSYGGKIIRLVNYEGNNTFRRRLDLYIRWMKNYSRVKKVIMENGPYDAIHANVAFEAGYVLKAAFDNKIPVRLVHTHVITNIPPKKIIMRCYSFFELKLIKKYATKLIGCTQEACESMFGKNGNWTLMRNPYDERRFDSRRFQNISEFKSPVLIHIASYSSNKNQLFTVDILKHLVREYPNAKLLLEGYELEPGYLSLIKEKVKIEGLQKNIFFYPPDADSPALLNSSTYFIFPSKFEGFGIAPVEAQAMGLRCFISDSVPHLSDCGGCTFLPLKDGAEMWAKTLAADFEKTRGKHSAYDCSRFSTENILDDYRKIYNHSGMKK
;
A
#
# COMPACT_ATOMS: atom_id res chain seq x y z
N MET A 1 2.10 5.72 3.66
CA MET A 1 3.33 5.36 4.40
C MET A 1 4.42 6.44 4.24
N VAL A 2 5.03 6.70 3.05
CA VAL A 2 6.10 7.71 2.91
C VAL A 2 5.67 9.07 3.47
N MET A 3 4.49 9.57 3.12
CA MET A 3 3.97 10.84 3.66
C MET A 3 3.74 10.81 5.18
N SER A 4 3.38 9.68 5.77
CA SER A 4 3.25 9.58 7.23
C SER A 4 4.61 9.77 7.91
N ILE A 5 5.69 9.25 7.35
CA ILE A 5 7.06 9.47 7.82
C ILE A 5 7.46 10.94 7.68
N VAL A 6 7.21 11.53 6.51
CA VAL A 6 7.55 12.94 6.24
C VAL A 6 6.78 13.87 7.19
N ARG A 7 5.46 13.71 7.31
CA ARG A 7 4.61 14.50 8.24
C ARG A 7 5.12 14.44 9.69
N GLY A 8 5.51 13.25 10.12
CA GLY A 8 5.93 13.05 11.50
C GLY A 8 7.36 13.46 11.81
N LEU A 9 8.27 13.40 10.82
CA LEU A 9 9.71 13.60 11.04
C LEU A 9 10.29 14.85 10.36
N SER A 10 9.51 15.62 9.60
CA SER A 10 10.01 16.80 8.85
C SER A 10 10.59 17.91 9.74
N LYS A 11 10.27 17.92 11.05
CA LYS A 11 10.91 18.85 12.01
C LYS A 11 12.32 18.42 12.43
N GLU A 12 12.66 17.15 12.24
CA GLU A 12 13.93 16.54 12.68
C GLU A 12 14.83 16.19 11.49
N PHE A 13 14.24 15.89 10.34
CA PHE A 13 14.94 15.46 9.13
C PHE A 13 14.42 16.23 7.92
N THR A 14 15.33 16.56 7.00
CA THR A 14 14.96 17.06 5.68
C THR A 14 14.85 15.88 4.72
N PHE A 15 13.78 15.83 3.94
CA PHE A 15 13.50 14.74 3.00
C PHE A 15 13.52 15.25 1.56
N ASP A 16 14.26 14.58 0.70
CA ASP A 16 14.08 14.68 -0.74
C ASP A 16 13.50 13.36 -1.26
N ILE A 17 12.65 13.43 -2.26
CA ILE A 17 12.07 12.23 -2.89
C ILE A 17 12.59 12.09 -4.31
N LEU A 18 13.16 10.93 -4.64
CA LEU A 18 13.44 10.50 -6.00
C LEU A 18 12.31 9.60 -6.49
N VAL A 19 11.60 10.03 -7.54
CA VAL A 19 10.52 9.26 -8.18
C VAL A 19 10.91 8.89 -9.61
N PHE A 20 10.53 7.66 -10.01
CA PHE A 20 10.80 7.14 -11.36
C PHE A 20 9.59 7.35 -12.30
N SER A 21 8.95 8.51 -12.19
CA SER A 21 7.84 8.95 -13.03
C SER A 21 7.95 10.46 -13.26
N ASP A 22 7.47 10.94 -14.39
CA ASP A 22 7.30 12.36 -14.72
C ASP A 22 5.92 12.90 -14.34
N GLU A 23 4.98 12.02 -13.99
CA GLU A 23 3.63 12.40 -13.59
C GLU A 23 3.61 13.11 -12.23
N LYS A 24 2.73 14.10 -12.10
CA LYS A 24 2.47 14.77 -10.82
C LYS A 24 1.78 13.78 -9.86
N GLY A 25 2.36 13.62 -8.67
CA GLY A 25 1.77 12.81 -7.60
C GLY A 25 0.73 13.58 -6.78
N TRP A 26 -0.21 12.85 -6.18
CA TRP A 26 -1.27 13.42 -5.33
C TRP A 26 -0.75 14.22 -4.12
N TYR A 27 0.40 13.85 -3.59
CA TYR A 27 0.99 14.46 -2.40
C TYR A 27 2.15 15.42 -2.70
N ASP A 28 2.39 15.76 -3.96
CA ASP A 28 3.54 16.59 -4.34
C ASP A 28 3.52 17.96 -3.67
N GLU A 29 2.38 18.65 -3.70
CA GLU A 29 2.24 19.99 -3.12
C GLU A 29 2.41 19.94 -1.60
N GLU A 30 1.80 18.94 -0.95
CA GLU A 30 1.95 18.73 0.48
C GLU A 30 3.41 18.41 0.83
N PHE A 31 4.07 17.52 0.07
CA PHE A 31 5.46 17.18 0.30
C PHE A 31 6.38 18.39 0.20
N LEU A 32 6.21 19.20 -0.86
CA LEU A 32 7.00 20.42 -1.07
C LEU A 32 6.79 21.44 0.07
N SER A 33 5.62 21.47 0.70
CA SER A 33 5.34 22.34 1.85
C SER A 33 6.20 22.04 3.09
N TYR A 34 6.79 20.82 3.17
CA TYR A 34 7.75 20.42 4.20
C TYR A 34 9.20 20.81 3.86
N GLY A 35 9.43 21.55 2.77
CA GLY A 35 10.76 22.08 2.39
C GLY A 35 11.66 21.09 1.65
N GLY A 36 11.18 19.91 1.31
CA GLY A 36 11.93 18.94 0.53
C GLY A 36 11.86 19.16 -0.99
N LYS A 37 12.62 18.39 -1.75
CA LYS A 37 12.62 18.41 -3.22
C LYS A 37 12.06 17.14 -3.79
N ILE A 38 11.32 17.25 -4.91
CA ILE A 38 10.89 16.10 -5.71
C ILE A 38 11.76 16.03 -6.96
N ILE A 39 12.60 15.00 -7.04
CA ILE A 39 13.50 14.75 -8.16
C ILE A 39 12.86 13.70 -9.05
N ARG A 40 12.53 14.07 -10.30
CA ARG A 40 11.87 13.16 -11.25
C ARG A 40 12.92 12.57 -12.20
N LEU A 41 12.98 11.26 -12.23
CA LEU A 41 13.93 10.51 -13.03
C LEU A 41 13.20 9.36 -13.74
N VAL A 42 12.66 9.62 -14.92
CA VAL A 42 12.04 8.57 -15.73
C VAL A 42 13.07 7.49 -16.04
N ASN A 43 12.76 6.25 -15.70
CA ASN A 43 13.65 5.13 -15.96
C ASN A 43 13.93 4.99 -17.47
N TYR A 44 15.18 4.70 -17.80
CA TYR A 44 15.51 4.36 -19.18
C TYR A 44 14.99 2.93 -19.48
N GLU A 45 14.03 2.83 -20.38
CA GLU A 45 13.37 1.54 -20.71
C GLU A 45 14.11 0.72 -21.76
N GLY A 46 15.03 1.32 -22.53
CA GLY A 46 15.73 0.65 -23.62
C GLY A 46 14.89 0.52 -24.90
N ASN A 47 15.53 0.23 -26.03
CA ASN A 47 14.85 -0.09 -27.28
C ASN A 47 14.55 -1.59 -27.32
N ASN A 48 13.29 -1.94 -27.48
CA ASN A 48 12.76 -3.32 -27.40
C ASN A 48 13.25 -4.31 -28.51
N THR A 49 14.35 -4.05 -29.19
CA THR A 49 14.80 -4.82 -30.34
C THR A 49 16.15 -5.50 -30.11
N PHE A 50 16.14 -6.80 -30.26
CA PHE A 50 17.20 -7.72 -30.69
C PHE A 50 18.23 -8.33 -29.72
N ARG A 51 18.56 -7.76 -28.53
CA ARG A 51 19.51 -8.42 -27.60
C ARG A 51 19.08 -8.27 -26.13
N ARG A 52 18.03 -8.96 -25.74
CA ARG A 52 17.37 -8.82 -24.41
C ARG A 52 18.31 -8.81 -23.17
N ARG A 53 19.40 -9.58 -23.18
CA ARG A 53 20.35 -9.59 -22.03
C ARG A 53 21.25 -8.36 -22.00
N LEU A 54 21.75 -7.96 -23.15
CA LEU A 54 22.60 -6.78 -23.29
C LEU A 54 21.78 -5.52 -23.02
N ASP A 55 20.53 -5.48 -23.49
CA ASP A 55 19.61 -4.36 -23.25
C ASP A 55 19.29 -4.18 -21.77
N LEU A 56 19.04 -5.26 -21.02
CA LEU A 56 18.85 -5.19 -19.55
C LEU A 56 20.10 -4.68 -18.83
N TYR A 57 21.28 -5.08 -19.26
CA TYR A 57 22.52 -4.59 -18.68
C TYR A 57 22.76 -3.09 -19.00
N ILE A 58 22.53 -2.67 -20.23
CA ILE A 58 22.62 -1.27 -20.64
C ILE A 58 21.60 -0.43 -19.87
N ARG A 59 20.37 -0.91 -19.76
CA ARG A 59 19.30 -0.28 -18.96
C ARG A 59 19.75 -0.10 -17.50
N TRP A 60 20.27 -1.17 -16.91
CA TRP A 60 20.78 -1.14 -15.55
C TRP A 60 21.90 -0.09 -15.39
N MET A 61 22.91 -0.12 -16.26
CA MET A 61 24.04 0.82 -16.22
C MET A 61 23.60 2.27 -16.38
N LYS A 62 22.66 2.55 -17.28
CA LYS A 62 22.12 3.89 -17.49
C LYS A 62 21.33 4.37 -16.27
N ASN A 63 20.43 3.55 -15.72
CA ASN A 63 19.66 3.93 -14.54
C ASN A 63 20.57 4.11 -13.31
N TYR A 64 21.50 3.19 -13.08
CA TYR A 64 22.53 3.36 -12.05
C TYR A 64 23.30 4.67 -12.18
N SER A 65 23.83 4.98 -13.37
CA SER A 65 24.62 6.20 -13.61
C SER A 65 23.80 7.46 -13.38
N ARG A 66 22.54 7.47 -13.81
CA ARG A 66 21.60 8.59 -13.61
C ARG A 66 21.29 8.81 -12.13
N VAL A 67 20.96 7.73 -11.40
CA VAL A 67 20.72 7.80 -9.94
C VAL A 67 21.98 8.26 -9.21
N LYS A 68 23.16 7.74 -9.57
CA LYS A 68 24.45 8.16 -8.98
C LYS A 68 24.68 9.64 -9.17
N LYS A 69 24.44 10.17 -10.38
CA LYS A 69 24.56 11.59 -10.72
C LYS A 69 23.58 12.45 -9.91
N VAL A 70 22.31 12.06 -9.84
CA VAL A 70 21.28 12.77 -9.07
C VAL A 70 21.65 12.86 -7.59
N ILE A 71 22.14 11.77 -6.99
CA ILE A 71 22.59 11.77 -5.59
C ILE A 71 23.76 12.74 -5.41
N MET A 72 24.72 12.74 -6.32
CA MET A 72 25.90 13.62 -6.25
C MET A 72 25.55 15.11 -6.39
N GLU A 73 24.59 15.43 -7.27
CA GLU A 73 24.20 16.83 -7.57
C GLU A 73 23.29 17.44 -6.49
N ASN A 74 22.56 16.63 -5.74
CA ASN A 74 21.59 17.10 -4.74
C ASN A 74 22.03 16.87 -3.29
N GLY A 75 23.06 16.05 -3.07
CA GLY A 75 23.60 15.74 -1.73
C GLY A 75 24.37 16.92 -1.10
N PRO A 76 25.01 16.71 0.05
CA PRO A 76 25.17 15.39 0.70
C PRO A 76 23.90 14.85 1.36
N TYR A 77 23.76 13.50 1.41
CA TYR A 77 22.69 12.81 2.12
C TYR A 77 23.27 11.90 3.20
N ASP A 78 22.63 11.87 4.36
CA ASP A 78 22.97 10.96 5.47
C ASP A 78 22.36 9.58 5.28
N ALA A 79 21.19 9.50 4.65
CA ALA A 79 20.45 8.28 4.47
C ALA A 79 19.78 8.21 3.08
N ILE A 80 19.67 7.01 2.54
CA ILE A 80 18.74 6.68 1.45
C ILE A 80 17.80 5.58 1.89
N HIS A 81 16.51 5.78 1.65
CA HIS A 81 15.45 4.82 1.97
C HIS A 81 14.73 4.42 0.69
N ALA A 82 15.10 3.28 0.14
CA ALA A 82 14.53 2.75 -1.09
C ALA A 82 13.23 1.99 -0.80
N ASN A 83 12.10 2.54 -1.26
CA ASN A 83 10.76 1.95 -1.18
C ASN A 83 10.35 1.29 -2.50
N VAL A 84 11.31 0.80 -3.26
CA VAL A 84 11.15 0.08 -4.53
C VAL A 84 11.61 -1.36 -4.37
N ALA A 85 11.05 -2.28 -5.17
CA ALA A 85 11.37 -3.71 -5.05
C ALA A 85 12.82 -4.01 -5.52
N PHE A 86 12.96 -4.75 -6.62
CA PHE A 86 14.30 -5.18 -7.07
C PHE A 86 15.18 -4.04 -7.56
N GLU A 87 14.62 -2.96 -8.08
CA GLU A 87 15.34 -1.75 -8.51
C GLU A 87 16.14 -1.09 -7.37
N ALA A 88 15.86 -1.44 -6.12
CA ALA A 88 16.66 -0.98 -4.97
C ALA A 88 18.15 -1.37 -5.09
N GLY A 89 18.49 -2.43 -5.81
CA GLY A 89 19.88 -2.89 -5.94
C GLY A 89 20.80 -1.85 -6.55
N TYR A 90 20.46 -1.29 -7.71
CA TYR A 90 21.28 -0.23 -8.32
C TYR A 90 21.19 1.11 -7.57
N VAL A 91 20.06 1.40 -6.93
CA VAL A 91 19.89 2.60 -6.08
C VAL A 91 20.85 2.55 -4.89
N LEU A 92 20.87 1.43 -4.16
CA LEU A 92 21.75 1.24 -2.99
C LEU A 92 23.23 1.21 -3.39
N LYS A 93 23.55 0.63 -4.56
CA LYS A 93 24.92 0.70 -5.09
C LYS A 93 25.31 2.14 -5.39
N ALA A 94 24.46 2.92 -6.03
CA ALA A 94 24.72 4.34 -6.32
C ALA A 94 24.90 5.14 -5.02
N ALA A 95 24.11 4.86 -4.00
CA ALA A 95 24.26 5.47 -2.67
C ALA A 95 25.59 5.10 -2.00
N PHE A 96 25.99 3.84 -2.08
CA PHE A 96 27.29 3.37 -1.56
C PHE A 96 28.45 4.09 -2.24
N ASP A 97 28.41 4.22 -3.57
CA ASP A 97 29.47 4.87 -4.36
C ASP A 97 29.52 6.40 -4.10
N ASN A 98 28.42 6.99 -3.62
CA ASN A 98 28.36 8.38 -3.12
C ASN A 98 28.62 8.49 -1.62
N LYS A 99 29.08 7.41 -0.96
CA LYS A 99 29.46 7.37 0.46
C LYS A 99 28.29 7.65 1.43
N ILE A 100 27.05 7.44 1.03
CA ILE A 100 25.91 7.57 1.94
C ILE A 100 25.99 6.46 3.00
N PRO A 101 26.04 6.81 4.31
CA PRO A 101 26.27 5.82 5.35
C PRO A 101 25.06 4.91 5.59
N VAL A 102 23.83 5.46 5.53
CA VAL A 102 22.58 4.70 5.72
C VAL A 102 21.96 4.33 4.40
N ARG A 103 21.79 3.05 4.18
CA ARG A 103 21.22 2.55 2.92
C ARG A 103 20.18 1.50 3.25
N LEU A 104 18.93 1.94 3.25
CA LEU A 104 17.76 1.15 3.63
C LEU A 104 17.03 0.66 2.39
N VAL A 105 16.56 -0.58 2.43
CA VAL A 105 15.56 -1.09 1.51
C VAL A 105 14.33 -1.54 2.29
N HIS A 106 13.16 -1.12 1.83
CA HIS A 106 11.89 -1.41 2.47
C HIS A 106 10.95 -2.07 1.46
N THR A 107 10.60 -3.34 1.73
CA THR A 107 9.63 -4.06 0.89
C THR A 107 8.22 -3.92 1.46
N HIS A 108 7.27 -3.62 0.57
CA HIS A 108 5.85 -3.45 0.89
C HIS A 108 4.98 -4.51 0.20
N VAL A 109 5.61 -5.41 -0.56
CA VAL A 109 4.92 -6.41 -1.37
C VAL A 109 5.51 -7.80 -1.15
N ILE A 110 4.66 -8.81 -1.29
CA ILE A 110 5.11 -10.20 -1.34
C ILE A 110 5.59 -10.50 -2.77
N THR A 111 6.86 -10.85 -2.92
CA THR A 111 7.52 -11.06 -4.22
C THR A 111 7.60 -12.54 -4.62
N ASN A 112 6.76 -13.40 -4.03
CA ASN A 112 6.80 -14.86 -4.22
C ASN A 112 6.46 -15.35 -5.63
N ILE A 113 6.02 -14.47 -6.52
CA ILE A 113 5.78 -14.82 -7.92
C ILE A 113 7.07 -14.58 -8.70
N PRO A 114 7.86 -15.62 -8.97
CA PRO A 114 9.04 -15.44 -9.81
C PRO A 114 8.58 -14.94 -11.18
N PRO A 115 9.25 -13.96 -11.77
CA PRO A 115 8.92 -13.48 -13.10
C PRO A 115 8.80 -14.67 -14.07
N LYS A 116 7.74 -14.72 -14.88
CA LYS A 116 7.50 -15.81 -15.84
C LYS A 116 8.66 -15.99 -16.82
N LYS A 117 9.40 -14.91 -17.12
CA LYS A 117 10.55 -14.94 -18.03
C LYS A 117 11.85 -15.20 -17.26
N ILE A 118 12.61 -16.21 -17.68
CA ILE A 118 13.88 -16.60 -17.04
C ILE A 118 14.89 -15.45 -16.94
N ILE A 119 14.93 -14.56 -17.93
CA ILE A 119 15.79 -13.37 -17.95
C ILE A 119 15.46 -12.43 -16.79
N MET A 120 14.19 -12.23 -16.51
CA MET A 120 13.74 -11.39 -15.38
C MET A 120 14.07 -12.04 -14.03
N ARG A 121 14.06 -13.38 -13.94
CA ARG A 121 14.52 -14.10 -12.75
C ARG A 121 16.01 -13.89 -12.51
N CYS A 122 16.84 -13.94 -13.56
CA CYS A 122 18.27 -13.66 -13.47
C CYS A 122 18.53 -12.20 -13.06
N TYR A 123 17.75 -11.25 -13.62
CA TYR A 123 17.82 -9.85 -13.25
C TYR A 123 17.45 -9.62 -11.78
N SER A 124 16.31 -10.15 -11.33
CA SER A 124 15.89 -10.05 -9.93
C SER A 124 16.91 -10.66 -8.97
N PHE A 125 17.50 -11.81 -9.34
CA PHE A 125 18.55 -12.44 -8.53
C PHE A 125 19.82 -11.58 -8.44
N PHE A 126 20.20 -10.94 -9.55
CA PHE A 126 21.34 -10.00 -9.56
C PHE A 126 21.07 -8.79 -8.67
N GLU A 127 19.90 -8.17 -8.78
CA GLU A 127 19.49 -7.04 -7.95
C GLU A 127 19.46 -7.42 -6.45
N LEU A 128 18.93 -8.59 -6.11
CA LEU A 128 18.96 -9.10 -4.73
C LEU A 128 20.37 -9.27 -4.18
N LYS A 129 21.35 -9.71 -5.01
CA LYS A 129 22.75 -9.75 -4.60
C LYS A 129 23.29 -8.35 -4.28
N LEU A 130 22.93 -7.35 -5.08
CA LEU A 130 23.32 -5.97 -4.83
C LEU A 130 22.66 -5.42 -3.56
N ILE A 131 21.37 -5.67 -3.38
CA ILE A 131 20.64 -5.31 -2.15
C ILE A 131 21.36 -5.88 -0.93
N LYS A 132 21.62 -7.20 -0.90
CA LYS A 132 22.30 -7.87 0.22
C LYS A 132 23.73 -7.35 0.46
N LYS A 133 24.40 -6.90 -0.59
CA LYS A 133 25.77 -6.36 -0.50
C LYS A 133 25.83 -4.92 0.00
N TYR A 134 24.89 -4.07 -0.44
CA TYR A 134 24.99 -2.62 -0.26
C TYR A 134 24.00 -2.06 0.76
N ALA A 135 22.92 -2.76 1.10
CA ALA A 135 22.04 -2.33 2.16
C ALA A 135 22.73 -2.39 3.52
N THR A 136 22.51 -1.38 4.34
CA THR A 136 22.88 -1.39 5.76
C THR A 136 21.77 -2.00 6.61
N LYS A 137 20.51 -1.93 6.13
CA LYS A 137 19.37 -2.55 6.78
C LYS A 137 18.32 -2.99 5.77
N LEU A 138 17.77 -4.18 5.99
CA LEU A 138 16.66 -4.75 5.23
C LEU A 138 15.40 -4.61 6.06
N ILE A 139 14.34 -4.04 5.48
CA ILE A 139 13.10 -3.74 6.17
C ILE A 139 11.92 -4.29 5.36
N GLY A 140 10.90 -4.78 6.03
CA GLY A 140 9.63 -5.12 5.40
C GLY A 140 8.44 -4.83 6.30
N CYS A 141 7.29 -4.57 5.69
CA CYS A 141 6.06 -4.23 6.39
C CYS A 141 5.37 -5.44 7.05
N THR A 142 5.65 -6.66 6.56
CA THR A 142 5.20 -7.94 7.14
C THR A 142 6.32 -8.97 7.09
N GLN A 143 6.19 -10.02 7.89
CA GLN A 143 7.11 -11.14 7.86
C GLN A 143 7.14 -11.81 6.48
N GLU A 144 5.98 -12.02 5.88
CA GLU A 144 5.83 -12.63 4.56
C GLU A 144 6.52 -11.80 3.48
N ALA A 145 6.40 -10.46 3.54
CA ALA A 145 7.11 -9.57 2.62
C ALA A 145 8.63 -9.67 2.80
N CYS A 146 9.12 -9.68 4.05
CA CYS A 146 10.53 -9.86 4.35
C CYS A 146 11.05 -11.22 3.84
N GLU A 147 10.37 -12.30 4.18
CA GLU A 147 10.77 -13.67 3.81
C GLU A 147 10.76 -13.86 2.29
N SER A 148 9.75 -13.30 1.62
CA SER A 148 9.63 -13.42 0.16
C SER A 148 10.76 -12.72 -0.59
N MET A 149 11.23 -11.58 -0.08
CA MET A 149 12.27 -10.79 -0.76
C MET A 149 13.68 -11.14 -0.26
N PHE A 150 13.86 -11.29 1.05
CA PHE A 150 15.19 -11.42 1.66
C PHE A 150 15.53 -12.85 2.11
N GLY A 151 14.53 -13.74 2.16
CA GLY A 151 14.62 -15.10 2.64
C GLY A 151 14.33 -15.23 4.14
N LYS A 152 13.89 -16.44 4.55
CA LYS A 152 13.48 -16.73 5.94
C LYS A 152 14.55 -16.44 6.98
N ASN A 153 15.81 -16.71 6.64
CA ASN A 153 16.96 -16.53 7.54
C ASN A 153 17.69 -15.20 7.28
N GLY A 154 17.06 -14.25 6.59
CA GLY A 154 17.63 -12.93 6.33
C GLY A 154 17.71 -12.08 7.61
N ASN A 155 18.78 -11.29 7.76
CA ASN A 155 18.87 -10.31 8.85
C ASN A 155 18.03 -9.06 8.50
N TRP A 156 16.70 -9.18 8.60
CA TRP A 156 15.74 -8.12 8.31
C TRP A 156 15.01 -7.66 9.58
N THR A 157 14.46 -6.47 9.51
CA THR A 157 13.66 -5.86 10.59
C THR A 157 12.23 -5.69 10.10
N LEU A 158 11.27 -6.10 10.91
CA LEU A 158 9.87 -5.82 10.67
C LEU A 158 9.56 -4.38 11.09
N MET A 159 9.03 -3.58 10.14
CA MET A 159 8.53 -2.24 10.41
C MET A 159 7.14 -2.09 9.81
N ARG A 160 6.16 -1.94 10.67
CA ARG A 160 4.76 -1.82 10.26
C ARG A 160 4.52 -0.52 9.50
N ASN A 161 3.58 -0.56 8.57
CA ASN A 161 3.12 0.66 7.92
C ASN A 161 2.26 1.45 8.90
N PRO A 162 2.55 2.75 9.14
CA PRO A 162 1.71 3.58 9.97
C PRO A 162 0.42 3.99 9.25
N TYR A 163 -0.67 4.13 10.00
CA TYR A 163 -1.83 4.89 9.57
C TYR A 163 -1.82 6.29 10.22
N ASP A 164 -2.53 7.22 9.62
CA ASP A 164 -2.62 8.59 10.12
C ASP A 164 -3.77 8.69 11.14
N GLU A 165 -3.44 8.50 12.42
CA GLU A 165 -4.40 8.53 13.54
C GLU A 165 -5.06 9.89 13.74
N ARG A 166 -4.50 10.98 13.20
CA ARG A 166 -5.12 12.30 13.23
C ARG A 166 -6.21 12.45 12.17
N ARG A 167 -6.00 11.79 11.03
CA ARG A 167 -6.95 11.78 9.93
C ARG A 167 -8.07 10.76 10.18
N PHE A 168 -7.74 9.55 10.60
CA PHE A 168 -8.66 8.46 10.86
C PHE A 168 -9.00 8.37 12.35
N ASP A 169 -9.68 9.40 12.86
CA ASP A 169 -10.15 9.51 14.24
C ASP A 169 -11.67 9.56 14.27
N SER A 170 -12.31 8.46 14.66
CA SER A 170 -13.77 8.34 14.71
C SER A 170 -14.43 9.38 15.63
N ARG A 171 -13.72 9.91 16.64
CA ARG A 171 -14.23 10.93 17.57
C ARG A 171 -14.52 12.26 16.88
N ARG A 172 -13.97 12.51 15.70
CA ARG A 172 -14.21 13.72 14.89
C ARG A 172 -15.54 13.72 14.17
N PHE A 173 -16.25 12.60 14.17
CA PHE A 173 -17.48 12.38 13.42
C PHE A 173 -18.64 12.10 14.36
N GLN A 174 -19.86 12.44 13.93
CA GLN A 174 -21.05 12.06 14.67
C GLN A 174 -21.23 10.53 14.64
N ASN A 175 -21.46 9.94 15.81
CA ASN A 175 -21.79 8.53 15.91
C ASN A 175 -23.12 8.24 15.22
N ILE A 176 -23.08 7.45 14.17
CA ILE A 176 -24.27 6.87 13.55
C ILE A 176 -24.68 5.68 14.42
N SER A 177 -25.78 5.82 15.18
CA SER A 177 -26.20 4.81 16.14
C SER A 177 -26.77 3.55 15.47
N GLU A 178 -27.43 3.72 14.31
CA GLU A 178 -28.02 2.61 13.55
C GLU A 178 -28.11 2.92 12.07
N PHE A 179 -27.86 1.91 11.27
CA PHE A 179 -28.07 1.96 9.83
C PHE A 179 -29.38 1.22 9.46
N LYS A 180 -30.16 1.81 8.56
CA LYS A 180 -31.40 1.17 8.06
C LYS A 180 -31.12 0.05 7.06
N SER A 181 -29.96 0.08 6.44
CA SER A 181 -29.54 -0.88 5.41
C SER A 181 -28.02 -0.93 5.36
N PRO A 182 -27.40 -2.05 4.99
CA PRO A 182 -25.94 -2.14 4.86
C PRO A 182 -25.36 -1.13 3.87
N VAL A 183 -24.29 -0.45 4.27
CA VAL A 183 -23.46 0.39 3.41
C VAL A 183 -22.05 -0.17 3.42
N LEU A 184 -21.65 -0.80 2.33
CA LEU A 184 -20.34 -1.38 2.15
C LEU A 184 -19.38 -0.32 1.60
N ILE A 185 -18.11 -0.37 2.02
CA ILE A 185 -17.06 0.47 1.43
C ILE A 185 -15.84 -0.38 1.08
N HIS A 186 -15.24 -0.11 -0.09
CA HIS A 186 -14.00 -0.72 -0.53
C HIS A 186 -13.05 0.38 -1.03
N ILE A 187 -12.00 0.64 -0.28
CA ILE A 187 -10.97 1.64 -0.59
C ILE A 187 -9.74 0.93 -1.10
N ALA A 188 -9.46 1.02 -2.39
CA ALA A 188 -8.28 0.45 -3.03
C ALA A 188 -8.14 0.94 -4.48
N SER A 189 -6.92 0.90 -5.04
CA SER A 189 -6.73 1.04 -6.49
C SER A 189 -7.53 0.00 -7.26
N TYR A 190 -8.12 0.37 -8.40
CA TYR A 190 -8.88 -0.55 -9.24
C TYR A 190 -7.92 -1.49 -9.97
N SER A 191 -7.96 -2.77 -9.58
CA SER A 191 -7.14 -3.82 -10.17
C SER A 191 -7.72 -5.20 -9.91
N SER A 192 -7.38 -6.16 -10.76
CA SER A 192 -7.80 -7.56 -10.62
C SER A 192 -7.32 -8.21 -9.32
N ASN A 193 -6.23 -7.70 -8.72
CA ASN A 193 -5.74 -8.13 -7.42
C ASN A 193 -6.66 -7.67 -6.27
N LYS A 194 -7.13 -6.41 -6.31
CA LYS A 194 -8.04 -5.86 -5.28
C LYS A 194 -9.47 -6.37 -5.40
N ASN A 195 -9.81 -6.94 -6.57
CA ASN A 195 -10.97 -7.78 -6.77
C ASN A 195 -12.34 -7.10 -6.54
N GLN A 196 -12.46 -5.84 -6.99
CA GLN A 196 -13.71 -5.08 -6.86
C GLN A 196 -14.89 -5.75 -7.58
N LEU A 197 -14.64 -6.53 -8.64
CA LEU A 197 -15.67 -7.31 -9.32
C LEU A 197 -16.36 -8.30 -8.36
N PHE A 198 -15.60 -8.91 -7.45
CA PHE A 198 -16.14 -9.78 -6.40
C PHE A 198 -16.96 -8.98 -5.37
N THR A 199 -16.55 -7.74 -5.05
CA THR A 199 -17.32 -6.87 -4.16
C THR A 199 -18.67 -6.49 -4.77
N VAL A 200 -18.72 -6.28 -6.11
CA VAL A 200 -19.99 -6.10 -6.83
C VAL A 200 -20.87 -7.34 -6.72
N ASP A 201 -20.31 -8.55 -6.84
CA ASP A 201 -21.04 -9.79 -6.65
C ASP A 201 -21.59 -9.94 -5.23
N ILE A 202 -20.82 -9.56 -4.19
CA ILE A 202 -21.32 -9.54 -2.81
C ILE A 202 -22.55 -8.64 -2.71
N LEU A 203 -22.47 -7.40 -3.23
CA LEU A 203 -23.61 -6.49 -3.20
C LEU A 203 -24.82 -7.03 -3.98
N LYS A 204 -24.62 -7.65 -5.14
CA LYS A 204 -25.68 -8.31 -5.93
C LYS A 204 -26.49 -9.31 -5.09
N HIS A 205 -25.84 -10.08 -4.24
CA HIS A 205 -26.54 -11.01 -3.35
C HIS A 205 -27.22 -10.26 -2.19
N LEU A 206 -26.55 -9.24 -1.63
CA LEU A 206 -27.05 -8.51 -0.47
C LEU A 206 -28.31 -7.67 -0.79
N VAL A 207 -28.42 -7.09 -1.98
CA VAL A 207 -29.59 -6.28 -2.38
C VAL A 207 -30.88 -7.08 -2.52
N ARG A 208 -30.82 -8.42 -2.59
CA ARG A 208 -32.00 -9.27 -2.59
C ARG A 208 -32.75 -9.22 -1.26
N GLU A 209 -32.02 -9.06 -0.16
CA GLU A 209 -32.55 -8.97 1.20
C GLU A 209 -32.66 -7.51 1.64
N TYR A 210 -31.68 -6.69 1.25
CA TYR A 210 -31.59 -5.25 1.56
C TYR A 210 -31.57 -4.43 0.27
N PRO A 211 -32.71 -4.13 -0.39
CA PRO A 211 -32.75 -3.43 -1.68
C PRO A 211 -32.06 -2.04 -1.67
N ASN A 212 -31.97 -1.42 -0.49
CA ASN A 212 -31.31 -0.14 -0.29
C ASN A 212 -29.83 -0.28 0.15
N ALA A 213 -29.26 -1.48 0.15
CA ALA A 213 -27.83 -1.65 0.42
C ALA A 213 -27.00 -0.88 -0.61
N LYS A 214 -25.89 -0.32 -0.16
CA LYS A 214 -25.01 0.51 -0.99
C LYS A 214 -23.59 -0.03 -0.98
N LEU A 215 -22.83 0.26 -2.03
CA LEU A 215 -21.39 0.03 -2.11
C LEU A 215 -20.71 1.32 -2.54
N LEU A 216 -19.77 1.77 -1.73
CA LEU A 216 -18.90 2.90 -2.01
C LEU A 216 -17.54 2.34 -2.47
N LEU A 217 -17.11 2.72 -3.67
CA LEU A 217 -15.82 2.33 -4.24
C LEU A 217 -14.95 3.58 -4.34
N GLU A 218 -13.86 3.61 -3.60
CA GLU A 218 -12.90 4.72 -3.63
C GLU A 218 -11.55 4.24 -4.17
N GLY A 219 -11.00 4.98 -5.14
CA GLY A 219 -9.68 4.67 -5.67
C GLY A 219 -9.39 5.25 -7.04
N TYR A 220 -8.22 4.90 -7.57
CA TYR A 220 -7.78 5.24 -8.93
C TYR A 220 -7.54 3.96 -9.73
N GLU A 221 -7.58 4.07 -11.05
CA GLU A 221 -7.34 2.95 -11.94
C GLU A 221 -5.83 2.65 -12.02
N LEU A 222 -5.42 1.51 -11.44
CA LEU A 222 -4.05 1.01 -11.51
C LEU A 222 -3.86 0.06 -12.70
N GLU A 223 -4.87 -0.75 -12.99
CA GLU A 223 -4.88 -1.71 -14.10
C GLU A 223 -5.78 -1.16 -15.21
N PRO A 224 -5.19 -0.76 -16.36
CA PRO A 224 -5.94 -0.12 -17.44
C PRO A 224 -7.13 -0.95 -17.90
N GLY A 225 -8.30 -0.34 -18.00
CA GLY A 225 -9.56 -0.98 -18.41
C GLY A 225 -10.33 -1.70 -17.29
N TYR A 226 -9.74 -1.90 -16.11
CA TYR A 226 -10.40 -2.63 -15.03
C TYR A 226 -11.61 -1.87 -14.45
N LEU A 227 -11.52 -0.54 -14.34
CA LEU A 227 -12.65 0.29 -13.92
C LEU A 227 -13.82 0.21 -14.91
N SER A 228 -13.53 0.12 -16.19
CA SER A 228 -14.56 -0.06 -17.23
C SER A 228 -15.27 -1.41 -17.08
N LEU A 229 -14.53 -2.49 -16.79
CA LEU A 229 -15.12 -3.81 -16.50
C LEU A 229 -16.04 -3.77 -15.26
N ILE A 230 -15.65 -3.04 -14.20
CA ILE A 230 -16.51 -2.87 -13.02
C ILE A 230 -17.80 -2.14 -13.40
N LYS A 231 -17.71 -1.02 -14.13
CA LYS A 231 -18.88 -0.23 -14.55
C LYS A 231 -19.81 -1.02 -15.48
N GLU A 232 -19.26 -1.82 -16.37
CA GLU A 232 -20.03 -2.73 -17.22
C GLU A 232 -20.78 -3.77 -16.40
N LYS A 233 -20.10 -4.43 -15.47
CA LYS A 233 -20.73 -5.39 -14.54
C LYS A 233 -21.85 -4.75 -13.73
N VAL A 234 -21.65 -3.54 -13.20
CA VAL A 234 -22.69 -2.78 -12.46
C VAL A 234 -23.92 -2.57 -13.32
N LYS A 235 -23.75 -2.23 -14.62
CA LYS A 235 -24.84 -2.05 -15.57
C LYS A 235 -25.57 -3.37 -15.86
N ILE A 236 -24.83 -4.45 -16.13
CA ILE A 236 -25.39 -5.79 -16.41
C ILE A 236 -26.23 -6.29 -15.22
N GLU A 237 -25.75 -6.08 -14.00
CA GLU A 237 -26.43 -6.52 -12.78
C GLU A 237 -27.52 -5.57 -12.28
N GLY A 238 -27.76 -4.45 -12.95
CA GLY A 238 -28.80 -3.48 -12.59
C GLY A 238 -28.53 -2.72 -11.28
N LEU A 239 -27.25 -2.58 -10.87
CA LEU A 239 -26.86 -2.05 -9.55
C LEU A 239 -26.47 -0.55 -9.58
N GLN A 240 -26.82 0.19 -10.65
CA GLN A 240 -26.40 1.59 -10.82
C GLN A 240 -26.88 2.51 -9.70
N LYS A 241 -27.99 2.19 -9.04
CA LYS A 241 -28.54 2.96 -7.91
C LYS A 241 -27.89 2.63 -6.56
N ASN A 242 -27.16 1.52 -6.52
CA ASN A 242 -26.59 0.97 -5.29
C ASN A 242 -25.07 1.18 -5.19
N ILE A 243 -24.37 1.51 -6.29
CA ILE A 243 -22.92 1.63 -6.34
C ILE A 243 -22.48 3.05 -6.69
N PHE A 244 -21.57 3.58 -5.86
CA PHE A 244 -21.06 4.95 -5.98
C PHE A 244 -19.55 4.92 -6.09
N PHE A 245 -19.00 5.65 -7.07
CA PHE A 245 -17.57 5.73 -7.33
C PHE A 245 -17.02 7.04 -6.81
N TYR A 246 -15.95 6.98 -6.04
CA TYR A 246 -15.26 8.14 -5.47
C TYR A 246 -13.81 8.19 -5.96
N PRO A 247 -13.28 9.38 -6.21
CA PRO A 247 -11.88 9.57 -6.59
C PRO A 247 -10.95 9.32 -5.37
N PRO A 248 -9.64 9.12 -5.60
CA PRO A 248 -8.68 8.80 -4.54
C PRO A 248 -8.39 9.96 -3.56
N ASP A 249 -8.83 11.17 -3.87
CA ASP A 249 -8.75 12.37 -3.04
C ASP A 249 -10.05 12.67 -2.29
N ALA A 250 -11.01 11.75 -2.31
CA ALA A 250 -12.22 11.87 -1.49
C ALA A 250 -11.88 11.88 0.02
N ASP A 251 -12.82 12.37 0.81
CA ASP A 251 -12.71 12.31 2.28
C ASP A 251 -12.96 10.88 2.76
N SER A 252 -11.94 10.01 2.66
CA SER A 252 -12.00 8.62 3.09
C SER A 252 -12.52 8.45 4.52
N PRO A 253 -12.10 9.26 5.53
CA PRO A 253 -12.67 9.20 6.87
C PRO A 253 -14.18 9.45 6.91
N ALA A 254 -14.69 10.44 6.17
CA ALA A 254 -16.13 10.72 6.10
C ALA A 254 -16.89 9.57 5.41
N LEU A 255 -16.33 9.01 4.33
CA LEU A 255 -16.90 7.83 3.65
C LEU A 255 -16.92 6.60 4.56
N LEU A 256 -15.84 6.33 5.30
CA LEU A 256 -15.80 5.26 6.29
C LEU A 256 -16.85 5.48 7.39
N ASN A 257 -16.91 6.69 7.96
CA ASN A 257 -17.92 6.99 8.99
C ASN A 257 -19.35 6.77 8.50
N SER A 258 -19.64 7.02 7.22
CA SER A 258 -20.97 6.81 6.63
C SER A 258 -21.25 5.37 6.18
N SER A 259 -20.33 4.45 6.42
CA SER A 259 -20.41 3.04 6.01
C SER A 259 -20.60 2.12 7.20
N THR A 260 -21.17 0.94 6.98
CA THR A 260 -21.34 -0.11 8.01
C THR A 260 -20.17 -1.07 8.05
N TYR A 261 -19.67 -1.45 6.86
CA TYR A 261 -18.67 -2.50 6.70
C TYR A 261 -17.60 -2.12 5.69
N PHE A 262 -16.36 -2.40 6.06
CA PHE A 262 -15.25 -2.37 5.12
C PHE A 262 -15.06 -3.73 4.46
N ILE A 263 -15.02 -3.77 3.13
CA ILE A 263 -14.90 -5.01 2.34
C ILE A 263 -13.54 -5.03 1.63
N PHE A 264 -12.77 -6.10 1.82
CA PHE A 264 -11.43 -6.19 1.25
C PHE A 264 -11.12 -7.60 0.71
N PRO A 265 -11.71 -8.00 -0.43
CA PRO A 265 -11.56 -9.34 -1.00
C PRO A 265 -10.30 -9.45 -1.88
N SER A 266 -9.20 -8.81 -1.48
CA SER A 266 -7.93 -8.85 -2.20
C SER A 266 -7.41 -10.28 -2.32
N LYS A 267 -6.82 -10.62 -3.47
CA LYS A 267 -6.24 -11.95 -3.71
C LYS A 267 -4.92 -12.14 -2.98
N PHE A 268 -4.17 -11.08 -2.81
CA PHE A 268 -2.96 -11.03 -1.96
C PHE A 268 -2.63 -9.59 -1.58
N GLU A 269 -1.95 -9.42 -0.46
CA GLU A 269 -1.48 -8.13 0.07
C GLU A 269 -0.12 -8.27 0.73
N GLY A 270 0.65 -7.19 0.71
CA GLY A 270 1.85 -7.09 1.55
C GLY A 270 1.52 -6.81 3.01
N PHE A 271 0.59 -5.88 3.26
CA PHE A 271 0.12 -5.54 4.61
C PHE A 271 -1.38 -5.22 4.63
N GLY A 272 -1.85 -4.31 3.76
CA GLY A 272 -3.23 -3.84 3.79
C GLY A 272 -3.45 -2.78 4.87
N ILE A 273 -3.08 -1.51 4.61
CA ILE A 273 -3.29 -0.42 5.58
C ILE A 273 -4.76 -0.01 5.67
N ALA A 274 -5.51 -0.07 4.59
CA ALA A 274 -6.91 0.35 4.55
C ALA A 274 -7.82 -0.39 5.55
N PRO A 275 -7.66 -1.70 5.82
CA PRO A 275 -8.33 -2.36 6.94
C PRO A 275 -8.01 -1.77 8.32
N VAL A 276 -6.79 -1.30 8.57
CA VAL A 276 -6.42 -0.66 9.83
C VAL A 276 -7.13 0.70 9.96
N GLU A 277 -7.13 1.50 8.88
CA GLU A 277 -7.83 2.78 8.81
C GLU A 277 -9.33 2.62 9.03
N ALA A 278 -9.94 1.59 8.43
CA ALA A 278 -11.36 1.29 8.62
C ALA A 278 -11.68 0.90 10.07
N GLN A 279 -10.85 0.06 10.71
CA GLN A 279 -11.03 -0.31 12.10
C GLN A 279 -10.81 0.89 13.04
N ALA A 280 -9.84 1.78 12.75
CA ALA A 280 -9.65 3.02 13.52
C ALA A 280 -10.89 3.93 13.45
N MET A 281 -11.64 3.87 12.35
CA MET A 281 -12.93 4.54 12.19
C MET A 281 -14.11 3.75 12.79
N GLY A 282 -13.87 2.58 13.38
CA GLY A 282 -14.87 1.78 14.09
C GLY A 282 -15.60 0.75 13.24
N LEU A 283 -15.21 0.55 11.96
CA LEU A 283 -15.89 -0.40 11.08
C LEU A 283 -15.44 -1.83 11.34
N ARG A 284 -16.41 -2.75 11.24
CA ARG A 284 -16.10 -4.16 11.04
C ARG A 284 -15.59 -4.37 9.63
N CYS A 285 -14.56 -5.20 9.50
CA CYS A 285 -13.89 -5.48 8.24
C CYS A 285 -14.12 -6.93 7.82
N PHE A 286 -14.62 -7.15 6.60
CA PHE A 286 -14.72 -8.46 6.00
C PHE A 286 -13.64 -8.59 4.93
N ILE A 287 -12.68 -9.45 5.20
CA ILE A 287 -11.37 -9.47 4.52
C ILE A 287 -11.11 -10.88 3.99
N SER A 288 -10.49 -10.98 2.81
CA SER A 288 -10.00 -12.27 2.31
C SER A 288 -8.96 -12.88 3.26
N ASP A 289 -9.04 -14.19 3.47
CA ASP A 289 -8.04 -14.98 4.22
C ASP A 289 -6.63 -14.97 3.57
N SER A 290 -6.54 -14.47 2.33
CA SER A 290 -5.27 -14.25 1.62
C SER A 290 -4.55 -12.96 2.05
N VAL A 291 -5.20 -12.10 2.85
CA VAL A 291 -4.61 -10.88 3.42
C VAL A 291 -3.93 -11.21 4.74
N PRO A 292 -2.72 -10.67 5.03
CA PRO A 292 -2.06 -10.92 6.30
C PRO A 292 -2.92 -10.51 7.50
N HIS A 293 -3.04 -11.40 8.49
CA HIS A 293 -3.82 -11.16 9.70
C HIS A 293 -3.22 -10.07 10.60
N LEU A 294 -2.03 -9.59 10.27
CA LEU A 294 -1.33 -8.54 11.03
C LEU A 294 -2.13 -7.23 11.08
N SER A 295 -2.96 -6.94 10.05
CA SER A 295 -3.80 -5.74 9.99
C SER A 295 -5.06 -5.79 10.87
N ASP A 296 -5.32 -6.92 11.57
CA ASP A 296 -6.49 -7.06 12.45
C ASP A 296 -6.26 -6.37 13.79
N CYS A 297 -7.07 -5.37 14.08
CA CYS A 297 -7.16 -4.69 15.38
C CYS A 297 -8.29 -5.26 16.27
N GLY A 298 -8.84 -6.42 15.93
CA GLY A 298 -9.98 -7.06 16.59
C GLY A 298 -11.32 -6.87 15.90
N GLY A 299 -11.34 -6.19 14.74
CA GLY A 299 -12.54 -5.92 13.94
C GLY A 299 -12.62 -6.70 12.63
N CYS A 300 -11.68 -7.59 12.33
CA CYS A 300 -11.64 -8.32 11.08
C CYS A 300 -12.33 -9.69 11.17
N THR A 301 -13.13 -10.00 10.15
CA THR A 301 -13.63 -11.34 9.84
C THR A 301 -12.96 -11.79 8.55
N PHE A 302 -12.14 -12.84 8.63
CA PHE A 302 -11.42 -13.39 7.49
C PHE A 302 -12.29 -14.47 6.81
N LEU A 303 -12.51 -14.31 5.51
CA LEU A 303 -13.35 -15.16 4.70
C LEU A 303 -12.60 -15.68 3.47
N PRO A 304 -12.67 -16.99 3.15
CA PRO A 304 -12.09 -17.52 1.94
C PRO A 304 -12.80 -17.01 0.69
N LEU A 305 -12.02 -16.58 -0.32
CA LEU A 305 -12.59 -16.20 -1.61
C LEU A 305 -13.27 -17.36 -2.34
N LYS A 306 -12.81 -18.60 -2.10
CA LYS A 306 -13.38 -19.83 -2.67
C LYS A 306 -14.80 -20.10 -2.25
N ASP A 307 -15.25 -19.56 -1.10
CA ASP A 307 -16.61 -19.74 -0.59
C ASP A 307 -17.64 -18.91 -1.40
N GLY A 308 -17.16 -18.04 -2.28
CA GLY A 308 -17.99 -17.25 -3.20
C GLY A 308 -18.68 -16.05 -2.56
N ALA A 309 -19.14 -15.14 -3.40
CA ALA A 309 -19.72 -13.86 -3.00
C ALA A 309 -21.06 -14.01 -2.25
N GLU A 310 -21.81 -15.07 -2.53
CA GLU A 310 -23.07 -15.36 -1.83
C GLU A 310 -22.84 -15.68 -0.35
N MET A 311 -21.80 -16.47 -0.02
CA MET A 311 -21.48 -16.78 1.38
C MET A 311 -21.02 -15.51 2.12
N TRP A 312 -20.22 -14.67 1.48
CA TRP A 312 -19.83 -13.37 2.04
C TRP A 312 -21.05 -12.49 2.32
N ALA A 313 -22.00 -12.41 1.38
CA ALA A 313 -23.24 -11.65 1.55
C ALA A 313 -24.09 -12.17 2.70
N LYS A 314 -24.23 -13.50 2.83
CA LYS A 314 -24.95 -14.13 3.96
C LYS A 314 -24.29 -13.83 5.30
N THR A 315 -22.97 -13.86 5.36
CA THR A 315 -22.23 -13.52 6.58
C THR A 315 -22.42 -12.06 6.98
N LEU A 316 -22.37 -11.14 6.01
CA LEU A 316 -22.65 -9.71 6.19
C LEU A 316 -24.09 -9.46 6.67
N ALA A 317 -25.07 -10.11 6.05
CA ALA A 317 -26.49 -10.01 6.43
C ALA A 317 -26.71 -10.49 7.87
N ALA A 318 -26.16 -11.65 8.23
CA ALA A 318 -26.27 -12.20 9.58
C ALA A 318 -25.59 -11.29 10.65
N ASP A 319 -24.47 -10.65 10.31
CA ASP A 319 -23.86 -9.66 11.20
C ASP A 319 -24.71 -8.38 11.30
N PHE A 320 -25.27 -7.91 10.19
CA PHE A 320 -26.11 -6.73 10.17
C PHE A 320 -27.38 -6.90 11.02
N GLU A 321 -28.03 -8.07 10.98
CA GLU A 321 -29.18 -8.37 11.82
C GLU A 321 -28.86 -8.25 13.33
N LYS A 322 -27.65 -8.66 13.73
CA LYS A 322 -27.20 -8.61 15.13
C LYS A 322 -26.76 -7.22 15.56
N THR A 323 -26.09 -6.47 14.70
CA THR A 323 -25.35 -5.27 15.06
C THR A 323 -25.95 -3.98 14.55
N ARG A 324 -26.84 -4.08 13.55
CA ARG A 324 -27.37 -2.94 12.76
C ARG A 324 -26.24 -2.05 12.20
N GLY A 325 -25.10 -2.67 11.90
CA GLY A 325 -23.92 -1.97 11.40
C GLY A 325 -23.28 -0.98 12.38
N LYS A 326 -23.59 -1.11 13.67
CA LYS A 326 -23.04 -0.22 14.70
C LYS A 326 -21.52 -0.30 14.74
N HIS A 327 -20.88 0.85 14.74
CA HIS A 327 -19.44 0.97 14.88
C HIS A 327 -18.98 0.52 16.27
N SER A 328 -17.75 0.01 16.35
CA SER A 328 -17.10 -0.45 17.57
C SER A 328 -15.75 0.22 17.74
N ALA A 329 -15.26 0.30 18.97
CA ALA A 329 -13.90 0.78 19.20
C ALA A 329 -12.90 -0.38 19.04
N TYR A 330 -11.86 -0.16 18.25
CA TYR A 330 -10.76 -1.11 18.05
C TYR A 330 -9.42 -0.43 18.39
N ASP A 331 -8.53 -1.15 19.06
CA ASP A 331 -7.21 -0.63 19.39
C ASP A 331 -6.24 -0.82 18.21
N CYS A 332 -6.10 0.21 17.41
CA CYS A 332 -5.14 0.30 16.32
C CYS A 332 -3.83 1.01 16.71
N SER A 333 -3.60 1.33 17.99
CA SER A 333 -2.46 2.14 18.46
C SER A 333 -1.10 1.58 18.02
N ARG A 334 -0.96 0.25 17.91
CA ARG A 334 0.27 -0.40 17.43
C ARG A 334 0.66 -0.03 16.00
N PHE A 335 -0.25 0.60 15.24
CA PHE A 335 -0.03 1.10 13.88
C PHE A 335 -0.08 2.63 13.81
N SER A 336 -0.18 3.32 14.96
CA SER A 336 -0.18 4.78 14.98
C SER A 336 1.13 5.32 14.44
N THR A 337 1.06 6.49 13.82
CA THR A 337 2.25 7.17 13.31
C THR A 337 3.24 7.40 14.45
N GLU A 338 2.78 7.85 15.62
CA GLU A 338 3.63 8.14 16.77
C GLU A 338 4.47 6.92 17.20
N ASN A 339 3.84 5.75 17.36
CA ASN A 339 4.53 4.54 17.80
C ASN A 339 5.55 4.00 16.78
N ILE A 340 5.30 4.22 15.49
CA ILE A 340 6.18 3.72 14.40
C ILE A 340 7.31 4.69 14.11
N LEU A 341 7.11 6.00 14.27
CA LEU A 341 8.13 7.01 13.98
C LEU A 341 9.37 6.88 14.86
N ASP A 342 9.23 6.40 16.09
CA ASP A 342 10.38 6.17 16.97
C ASP A 342 11.35 5.10 16.39
N ASP A 343 10.81 4.09 15.74
CA ASP A 343 11.64 3.10 15.06
C ASP A 343 12.34 3.69 13.82
N TYR A 344 11.67 4.57 13.08
CA TYR A 344 12.31 5.30 11.97
C TYR A 344 13.39 6.27 12.48
N ARG A 345 13.15 7.01 13.58
CA ARG A 345 14.18 7.87 14.21
C ARG A 345 15.42 7.08 14.56
N LYS A 346 15.26 5.92 15.22
CA LYS A 346 16.37 5.04 15.58
C LYS A 346 17.14 4.58 14.35
N ILE A 347 16.45 4.22 13.28
CA ILE A 347 17.09 3.76 12.04
C ILE A 347 17.83 4.89 11.33
N TYR A 348 17.26 6.09 11.22
CA TYR A 348 17.90 7.21 10.57
C TYR A 348 19.08 7.77 11.41
N ASN A 349 18.98 7.75 12.73
CA ASN A 349 20.03 8.19 13.65
C ASN A 349 21.13 7.14 13.89
N HIS A 350 20.84 5.83 13.72
CA HIS A 350 21.79 4.72 14.01
C HIS A 350 22.88 4.55 12.95
N SER A 351 22.96 5.39 12.00
CA SER A 351 24.00 5.42 10.99
C SER A 351 25.22 6.21 11.43
N GLY A 352 25.77 5.82 12.57
CA GLY A 352 27.18 6.09 12.83
C GLY A 352 27.61 7.54 12.85
N MET A 353 26.95 8.40 13.60
CA MET A 353 27.66 9.50 14.24
C MET A 353 28.43 8.94 15.45
N LYS A 354 29.53 8.25 15.20
CA LYS A 354 30.69 8.42 16.07
C LYS A 354 31.17 9.85 15.78
N LYS A 355 30.79 10.78 16.67
CA LYS A 355 31.46 12.04 16.84
C LYS A 355 32.94 11.86 17.02
#